data_4ddc30891e0123b8040b4e8d73f4d895
#
_entry.id   4ddc30891e0123b8040b4e8d73f4d895
#
_cell.length_a   1.000
_cell.length_b   1.000
_cell.length_c   1.000
_cell.angle_alpha   90.00
_cell.angle_beta   90.00
_cell.angle_gamma   90.00
#
_symmetry.space_group_name_H-M   'P 1'
#
loop_
_entity.id
_entity.type
_entity.pdbx_description
1 polymer ?
#
loop_
_entity_poly.entity_id
_entity_poly.type
_entity_poly.pdbx_seq_one_letter_code
_entity_poly.pdbx_strand_id
1 'polypeptide(L)'
;MVHTGTSLPNVTQLFSSKLKLGGTYAIEPFVTLPNAVGRVEDGEEAAIFRFIKSRSLKSSYAKQLLKYIEDNFRTLPFAERWLQNIVPRENYDEAFRELLSSKCLMQYPVFVEASGKTVAQAEHTVLVVEDGCTVLT
;
A
#
# COMPACT_ATOMS: atom_id res chain seq x y z
N MET A 1 12.51 -0.68 2.22
CA MET A 1 11.64 -0.96 1.06
C MET A 1 10.74 -2.13 1.45
N VAL A 2 9.43 -2.01 1.35
CA VAL A 2 8.48 -3.05 1.83
C VAL A 2 8.38 -4.22 0.84
N HIS A 3 8.59 -3.97 -0.45
CA HIS A 3 8.54 -4.99 -1.51
C HIS A 3 9.93 -5.17 -2.11
N THR A 4 10.71 -6.10 -1.59
CA THR A 4 12.04 -6.44 -2.10
C THR A 4 12.27 -7.95 -2.01
N GLY A 5 12.92 -8.50 -2.99
CA GLY A 5 13.32 -9.90 -2.99
C GLY A 5 12.48 -10.80 -3.90
N THR A 6 12.28 -12.03 -3.46
CA THR A 6 11.56 -13.04 -4.24
C THR A 6 10.07 -12.74 -4.29
N SER A 7 9.51 -12.67 -5.48
CA SER A 7 8.07 -12.55 -5.71
C SER A 7 7.46 -13.93 -6.00
N LEU A 8 6.28 -14.19 -5.43
CA LEU A 8 5.46 -15.36 -5.73
C LEU A 8 4.29 -14.90 -6.61
N PRO A 9 4.36 -15.10 -7.93
CA PRO A 9 3.29 -14.69 -8.82
C PRO A 9 2.04 -15.55 -8.60
N ASN A 10 0.87 -14.94 -8.73
CA ASN A 10 -0.42 -15.63 -8.66
C ASN A 10 -0.81 -16.32 -9.99
N VAL A 11 0.15 -16.54 -10.85
CA VAL A 11 0.00 -17.19 -12.17
C VAL A 11 1.15 -18.15 -12.41
N THR A 12 0.90 -19.18 -13.22
CA THR A 12 1.95 -20.11 -13.62
C THR A 12 3.04 -19.39 -14.40
N GLN A 13 4.29 -19.56 -13.98
CA GLN A 13 5.47 -19.06 -14.68
C GLN A 13 6.39 -20.21 -15.04
N LEU A 14 7.10 -20.09 -16.18
CA LEU A 14 8.08 -21.08 -16.64
C LEU A 14 9.31 -21.15 -15.70
N PHE A 15 9.64 -20.03 -15.08
CA PHE A 15 10.75 -19.93 -14.12
C PHE A 15 10.27 -19.21 -12.88
N SER A 16 10.40 -19.85 -11.73
CA SER A 16 10.11 -19.25 -10.42
C SER A 16 11.29 -19.46 -9.48
N SER A 17 11.57 -18.46 -8.65
CA SER A 17 12.54 -18.59 -7.57
C SER A 17 11.97 -19.45 -6.46
N LYS A 18 12.81 -20.30 -5.85
CA LYS A 18 12.43 -21.02 -4.62
C LYS A 18 12.51 -20.11 -3.41
N LEU A 19 11.61 -20.29 -2.47
CA LEU A 19 11.70 -19.67 -1.15
C LEU A 19 12.92 -20.22 -0.42
N LYS A 20 13.54 -19.37 0.40
CA LYS A 20 14.74 -19.74 1.16
C LYS A 20 14.35 -20.14 2.58
N LEU A 21 14.92 -21.22 3.08
CA LEU A 21 14.83 -21.63 4.47
C LEU A 21 15.29 -20.46 5.37
N GLY A 22 14.55 -20.19 6.43
CA GLY A 22 14.77 -19.05 7.33
C GLY A 22 14.37 -17.70 6.75
N GLY A 23 13.88 -17.65 5.50
CA GLY A 23 13.36 -16.43 4.89
C GLY A 23 11.96 -16.08 5.40
N THR A 24 11.68 -14.78 5.55
CA THR A 24 10.37 -14.26 5.91
C THR A 24 9.71 -13.66 4.66
N TYR A 25 8.44 -14.04 4.42
CA TYR A 25 7.68 -13.62 3.24
C TYR A 25 6.27 -13.19 3.62
N ALA A 26 5.78 -12.11 3.03
CA ALA A 26 4.36 -11.78 3.01
C ALA A 26 3.71 -12.57 1.86
N ILE A 27 2.61 -13.25 2.15
CA ILE A 27 1.79 -14.00 1.18
C ILE A 27 0.42 -13.34 1.14
N GLU A 28 0.08 -12.79 -0.03
CA GLU A 28 -1.13 -11.99 -0.24
C GLU A 28 -1.95 -12.57 -1.42
N PRO A 29 -2.64 -13.71 -1.24
CA PRO A 29 -3.47 -14.27 -2.30
C PRO A 29 -4.70 -13.40 -2.56
N PHE A 30 -4.97 -13.16 -3.84
CA PHE A 30 -6.19 -12.53 -4.34
C PHE A 30 -7.02 -13.58 -5.08
N VAL A 31 -8.30 -13.64 -4.78
CA VAL A 31 -9.25 -14.51 -5.46
C VAL A 31 -10.47 -13.72 -5.93
N THR A 32 -11.02 -14.12 -7.06
CA THR A 32 -12.20 -13.49 -7.64
C THR A 32 -13.20 -14.54 -8.09
N LEU A 33 -14.37 -14.12 -8.55
CA LEU A 33 -15.42 -15.03 -9.02
C LEU A 33 -14.98 -15.76 -10.30
N PRO A 34 -15.45 -17.01 -10.53
CA PRO A 34 -15.10 -17.79 -11.71
C PRO A 34 -15.46 -17.15 -13.06
N ASN A 35 -16.43 -16.24 -13.07
CA ASN A 35 -16.86 -15.51 -14.26
C ASN A 35 -16.23 -14.09 -14.37
N ALA A 36 -15.22 -13.81 -13.59
CA ALA A 36 -14.43 -12.58 -13.69
C ALA A 36 -13.30 -12.74 -14.70
N VAL A 37 -12.73 -11.61 -15.15
CA VAL A 37 -11.56 -11.61 -16.03
C VAL A 37 -10.30 -12.11 -15.31
N GLY A 38 -10.24 -11.97 -13.99
CA GLY A 38 -9.11 -12.43 -13.18
C GLY A 38 -7.87 -11.55 -13.31
N ARG A 39 -8.04 -10.29 -13.72
CA ARG A 39 -6.97 -9.28 -13.83
C ARG A 39 -7.31 -8.10 -12.94
N VAL A 40 -6.33 -7.59 -12.20
CA VAL A 40 -6.47 -6.36 -11.42
C VAL A 40 -5.94 -5.15 -12.18
N GLU A 41 -6.54 -4.01 -11.92
CA GLU A 41 -6.16 -2.70 -12.45
C GLU A 41 -6.16 -1.69 -11.30
N ASP A 42 -5.43 -0.59 -11.45
CA ASP A 42 -5.48 0.52 -10.51
C ASP A 42 -6.84 1.21 -10.61
N GLY A 43 -7.54 1.29 -9.47
CA GLY A 43 -8.77 2.08 -9.35
C GLY A 43 -8.47 3.57 -9.23
N GLU A 44 -9.52 4.38 -9.27
CA GLU A 44 -9.41 5.84 -9.17
C GLU A 44 -9.17 6.31 -7.73
N GLU A 45 -9.59 5.51 -6.75
CA GLU A 45 -9.50 5.86 -5.34
C GLU A 45 -8.19 5.38 -4.71
N ALA A 46 -7.71 6.14 -3.75
CA ALA A 46 -6.61 5.74 -2.87
C ALA A 46 -6.93 6.15 -1.43
N ALA A 47 -6.71 5.23 -0.49
CA ALA A 47 -6.89 5.47 0.93
C ALA A 47 -5.58 5.30 1.72
N ILE A 48 -4.55 4.76 1.07
CA ILE A 48 -3.23 4.52 1.64
C ILE A 48 -2.20 5.38 0.90
N PHE A 49 -1.33 6.00 1.67
CA PHE A 49 -0.32 6.93 1.18
C PHE A 49 1.01 6.65 1.83
N ARG A 50 2.08 7.18 1.23
CA ARG A 50 3.43 7.11 1.78
C ARG A 50 4.16 8.41 1.54
N PHE A 51 4.90 8.89 2.53
CA PHE A 51 5.82 10.02 2.36
C PHE A 51 6.97 9.66 1.41
N ILE A 52 7.26 10.54 0.46
CA ILE A 52 8.37 10.41 -0.48
C ILE A 52 9.48 11.38 -0.12
N LYS A 53 9.14 12.67 -0.07
CA LYS A 53 10.08 13.75 0.20
C LYS A 53 9.38 15.06 0.54
N SER A 54 10.06 15.90 1.30
CA SER A 54 9.62 17.25 1.56
C SER A 54 9.82 18.14 0.34
N ARG A 55 8.86 19.04 0.12
CA ARG A 55 8.89 20.05 -0.93
C ARG A 55 8.43 21.40 -0.38
N SER A 56 8.67 22.47 -1.16
CA SER A 56 8.10 23.79 -0.84
C SER A 56 6.57 23.72 -0.97
N LEU A 57 5.88 24.13 0.10
CA LEU A 57 4.42 24.19 0.21
C LEU A 57 4.01 25.62 0.54
N LYS A 58 2.87 26.04 0.04
CA LYS A 58 2.31 27.38 0.25
C LYS A 58 1.52 27.42 1.57
N SER A 59 0.59 26.49 1.74
CA SER A 59 -0.29 26.42 2.91
C SER A 59 0.48 26.08 4.19
N SER A 60 0.21 26.79 5.27
CA SER A 60 0.71 26.46 6.61
C SER A 60 0.14 25.13 7.11
N TYR A 61 -1.13 24.83 6.76
CA TYR A 61 -1.77 23.56 7.11
C TYR A 61 -1.16 22.38 6.35
N ALA A 62 -0.81 22.55 5.07
CA ALA A 62 -0.07 21.52 4.33
C ALA A 62 1.32 21.25 4.94
N LYS A 63 2.04 22.29 5.38
CA LYS A 63 3.31 22.12 6.10
C LYS A 63 3.13 21.38 7.42
N GLN A 64 2.07 21.69 8.17
CA GLN A 64 1.73 21.00 9.43
C GLN A 64 1.41 19.53 9.20
N LEU A 65 0.59 19.20 8.20
CA LEU A 65 0.28 17.82 7.83
C LEU A 65 1.54 17.08 7.40
N LEU A 66 2.36 17.67 6.54
CA LEU A 66 3.59 17.04 6.06
C LEU A 66 4.54 16.71 7.20
N LYS A 67 4.73 17.68 8.11
CA LYS A 67 5.57 17.48 9.30
C LYS A 67 5.03 16.34 10.17
N TYR A 68 3.73 16.31 10.43
CA TYR A 68 3.11 15.23 11.19
C TYR A 68 3.32 13.85 10.54
N ILE A 69 3.15 13.77 9.21
CA ILE A 69 3.36 12.55 8.44
C ILE A 69 4.82 12.09 8.54
N GLU A 70 5.77 13.00 8.37
CA GLU A 70 7.20 12.69 8.44
C GLU A 70 7.62 12.22 9.83
N ASP A 71 7.14 12.89 10.88
CA ASP A 71 7.48 12.59 12.28
C ASP A 71 6.90 11.23 12.73
N ASN A 72 5.68 10.87 12.29
CA ASN A 72 4.96 9.71 12.80
C ASN A 72 5.05 8.46 11.90
N PHE A 73 5.11 8.63 10.59
CA PHE A 73 5.09 7.49 9.65
C PHE A 73 6.40 7.34 8.89
N ARG A 74 7.18 8.41 8.76
CA ARG A 74 8.44 8.40 7.99
C ARG A 74 8.20 7.86 6.57
N THR A 75 8.82 6.72 6.24
CA THR A 75 8.68 6.05 4.93
C THR A 75 7.68 4.90 4.93
N LEU A 76 6.97 4.67 6.04
CA LEU A 76 5.95 3.64 6.13
C LEU A 76 4.65 4.12 5.47
N PRO A 77 3.87 3.21 4.87
CA PRO A 77 2.51 3.51 4.44
C PRO A 77 1.61 3.89 5.62
N PHE A 78 0.68 4.80 5.37
CA PHE A 78 -0.33 5.23 6.35
C PHE A 78 -1.70 5.40 5.68
N ALA A 79 -2.76 5.24 6.44
CA ALA A 79 -4.12 5.50 5.98
C ALA A 79 -4.47 6.98 6.15
N GLU A 80 -5.11 7.59 5.14
CA GLU A 80 -5.54 8.98 5.18
C GLU A 80 -6.38 9.30 6.43
N ARG A 81 -7.26 8.38 6.84
CA ARG A 81 -8.09 8.55 8.04
C ARG A 81 -7.31 8.78 9.33
N TRP A 82 -6.02 8.45 9.38
CA TRP A 82 -5.17 8.68 10.56
C TRP A 82 -4.70 10.13 10.68
N LEU A 83 -4.93 10.94 9.66
CA LEU A 83 -4.59 12.36 9.64
C LEU A 83 -5.74 13.26 10.13
N GLN A 84 -6.90 12.67 10.44
CA GLN A 84 -8.04 13.42 10.93
C GLN A 84 -7.67 14.18 12.21
N ASN A 85 -8.13 15.43 12.31
CA ASN A 85 -7.89 16.33 13.44
C ASN A 85 -6.46 16.88 13.61
N ILE A 86 -5.56 16.65 12.66
CA ILE A 86 -4.20 17.26 12.69
C ILE A 86 -4.27 18.74 12.30
N VAL A 87 -5.20 19.09 11.40
CA VAL A 87 -5.52 20.46 11.01
C VAL A 87 -7.04 20.66 11.03
N PRO A 88 -7.55 21.90 11.08
CA PRO A 88 -9.00 22.14 11.02
C PRO A 88 -9.64 21.47 9.80
N ARG A 89 -10.83 20.91 9.99
CA ARG A 89 -11.51 20.13 8.95
C ARG A 89 -11.74 20.94 7.67
N GLU A 90 -12.08 22.18 7.79
CA GLU A 90 -12.32 23.11 6.67
C GLU A 90 -11.07 23.36 5.81
N ASN A 91 -9.87 23.14 6.36
CA ASN A 91 -8.60 23.36 5.66
C ASN A 91 -7.95 22.04 5.21
N TYR A 92 -8.48 20.91 5.66
CA TYR A 92 -7.85 19.59 5.44
C TYR A 92 -7.74 19.23 3.96
N ASP A 93 -8.86 19.30 3.23
CA ASP A 93 -8.93 18.83 1.85
C ASP A 93 -8.00 19.64 0.92
N GLU A 94 -7.90 20.96 1.13
CA GLU A 94 -6.98 21.80 0.37
C GLU A 94 -5.53 21.49 0.71
N ALA A 95 -5.21 21.38 2.01
CA ALA A 95 -3.87 21.07 2.47
C ALA A 95 -3.40 19.69 1.97
N PHE A 96 -4.25 18.68 2.05
CA PHE A 96 -3.92 17.33 1.60
C PHE A 96 -3.75 17.26 0.08
N ARG A 97 -4.60 17.94 -0.67
CA ARG A 97 -4.46 18.08 -2.13
C ARG A 97 -3.16 18.76 -2.53
N GLU A 98 -2.70 19.75 -1.76
CA GLU A 98 -1.39 20.38 -2.00
C GLU A 98 -0.24 19.38 -1.80
N LEU A 99 -0.29 18.49 -0.80
CA LEU A 99 0.71 17.44 -0.59
C LEU A 99 0.79 16.49 -1.78
N LEU A 100 -0.34 16.09 -2.33
CA LEU A 100 -0.41 15.20 -3.49
C LEU A 100 0.12 15.89 -4.75
N SER A 101 -0.38 17.09 -5.07
CA SER A 101 0.02 17.85 -6.27
C SER A 101 1.49 18.24 -6.25
N SER A 102 2.06 18.52 -5.07
CA SER A 102 3.47 18.77 -4.87
C SER A 102 4.34 17.52 -4.89
N LYS A 103 3.75 16.33 -5.02
CA LYS A 103 4.45 15.03 -5.01
C LYS A 103 5.29 14.84 -3.72
N CYS A 104 4.76 15.29 -2.60
CA CYS A 104 5.30 14.96 -1.28
C CYS A 104 4.93 13.54 -0.87
N LEU A 105 3.77 13.06 -1.32
CA LEU A 105 3.21 11.76 -1.04
C LEU A 105 3.09 10.92 -2.31
N MET A 106 3.26 9.62 -2.17
CA MET A 106 2.85 8.60 -3.11
C MET A 106 1.53 8.01 -2.62
N GLN A 107 0.59 7.83 -3.54
CA GLN A 107 -0.68 7.17 -3.28
C GLN A 107 -0.63 5.72 -3.77
N TYR A 108 -1.34 4.85 -3.07
CA TYR A 108 -1.56 3.46 -3.46
C TYR A 108 -3.02 3.34 -3.93
N PRO A 109 -3.27 3.26 -5.25
CA PRO A 109 -4.61 3.05 -5.76
C PRO A 109 -5.22 1.76 -5.20
N VAL A 110 -6.53 1.78 -4.97
CA VAL A 110 -7.28 0.56 -4.66
C VAL A 110 -7.26 -0.33 -5.91
N PHE A 111 -6.88 -1.58 -5.76
CA PHE A 111 -6.97 -2.53 -6.86
C PHE A 111 -8.41 -2.94 -7.11
N VAL A 112 -8.82 -2.88 -8.37
CA VAL A 112 -10.14 -3.33 -8.83
C VAL A 112 -9.98 -4.45 -9.85
N GLU A 113 -10.91 -5.38 -9.87
CA GLU A 113 -10.96 -6.42 -10.88
C GLU A 113 -11.49 -5.84 -12.20
N ALA A 114 -10.81 -6.12 -13.33
CA ALA A 114 -11.04 -5.45 -14.62
C ALA A 114 -12.48 -5.53 -15.16
N SER A 115 -13.26 -6.52 -14.74
CA SER A 115 -14.69 -6.63 -15.08
C SER A 115 -15.63 -6.13 -13.97
N GLY A 116 -15.10 -5.49 -12.91
CA GLY A 116 -15.87 -4.98 -11.78
C GLY A 116 -16.44 -6.04 -10.86
N LYS A 117 -15.92 -7.28 -10.90
CA LYS A 117 -16.34 -8.35 -10.01
C LYS A 117 -15.68 -8.28 -8.64
N THR A 118 -16.29 -8.90 -7.66
CA THR A 118 -15.78 -8.96 -6.29
C THR A 118 -14.44 -9.66 -6.23
N VAL A 119 -13.52 -9.09 -5.46
CA VAL A 119 -12.22 -9.65 -5.11
C VAL A 119 -12.16 -9.84 -3.60
N ALA A 120 -11.61 -10.96 -3.16
CA ALA A 120 -11.23 -11.18 -1.76
C ALA A 120 -9.71 -11.32 -1.67
N GLN A 121 -9.15 -10.82 -0.58
CA GLN A 121 -7.73 -10.91 -0.25
C GLN A 121 -7.57 -11.47 1.16
N ALA A 122 -6.52 -12.26 1.36
CA ALA A 122 -5.98 -12.59 2.66
C ALA A 122 -4.50 -12.28 2.68
N GLU A 123 -3.93 -12.07 3.86
CA GLU A 123 -2.50 -11.81 4.01
C GLU A 123 -1.97 -12.50 5.27
N HIS A 124 -0.81 -13.13 5.13
CA HIS A 124 -0.04 -13.63 6.25
C HIS A 124 1.45 -13.39 6.01
N THR A 125 2.16 -13.01 7.06
CA THR A 125 3.62 -13.08 7.08
C THR A 125 4.02 -14.48 7.57
N VAL A 126 4.88 -15.16 6.83
CA VAL A 126 5.34 -16.51 7.15
C VAL A 126 6.86 -16.58 7.23
N LEU A 127 7.36 -17.42 8.13
CA LEU A 127 8.76 -17.85 8.19
C LEU A 127 8.86 -19.25 7.58
N VAL A 128 9.74 -19.42 6.58
CA VAL A 128 9.96 -20.72 5.93
C VAL A 128 10.82 -21.60 6.83
N VAL A 129 10.33 -22.79 7.14
CA VAL A 129 11.02 -23.84 7.91
C VAL A 129 11.19 -25.09 7.06
N GLU A 130 11.94 -26.11 7.54
CA GLU A 130 12.30 -27.31 6.75
C GLU A 130 11.06 -28.01 6.17
N ASP A 131 10.00 -28.18 6.98
CA ASP A 131 8.81 -28.96 6.59
C ASP A 131 7.58 -28.06 6.29
N GLY A 132 7.80 -26.79 5.93
CA GLY A 132 6.69 -25.89 5.64
C GLY A 132 6.94 -24.45 6.04
N CYS A 133 6.00 -23.86 6.79
CA CYS A 133 6.16 -22.49 7.30
C CYS A 133 5.48 -22.29 8.66
N THR A 134 6.00 -21.33 9.41
CA THR A 134 5.35 -20.79 10.61
C THR A 134 4.67 -19.48 10.28
N VAL A 135 3.38 -19.36 10.56
CA VAL A 135 2.62 -18.12 10.41
C VAL A 135 2.97 -17.17 11.55
N LEU A 136 3.37 -15.94 11.21
CA LEU A 136 3.78 -14.91 12.17
C LEU A 136 2.69 -13.86 12.44
N THR A 137 1.79 -13.61 11.45
CA THR A 137 0.67 -12.64 11.58
C THR A 137 -0.63 -13.24 11.11
#